data_4294611ba14d213bc126116f0183a8ae
#
_entry.id   4294611ba14d213bc126116f0183a8ae
#
_cell.length_a   1.000
_cell.length_b   1.000
_cell.length_c   1.000
_cell.angle_alpha   90.00
_cell.angle_beta   90.00
_cell.angle_gamma   90.00
#
_symmetry.space_group_name_H-M   'P 1'
#
loop_
_entity.id
_entity.type
_entity.pdbx_description
1 polymer ?
#
loop_
_entity_poly.entity_id
_entity_poly.type
_entity_poly.pdbx_seq_one_letter_code
_entity_poly.pdbx_strand_id
1 'polypeptide(L)'
;MRLSAIQRILGFLIASSSLMMAPPALVSWIYNDGTMSLFFTSAGILFATGLLIFIPVRHVRRELRLHDGFLIVVGCWVALALVGALPFLLLESPQLSYIDALFESLSGLTTTGATIITNIEALPRGILFYRQQLQWLGGMGIIVLAVAILPILRIGGMQLYRAEMPGPIKDAKLTPRITGTAKALWMIYVGIDRKSTRLNSSHLVIS
;
A
#
# COMPACT_ATOMS: atom_id res chain seq x y z
N MET A 1 7.67 -23.13 -9.64
CA MET A 1 7.35 -21.77 -9.22
C MET A 1 7.35 -20.86 -10.46
N ARG A 2 6.34 -20.03 -10.60
CA ARG A 2 6.21 -19.14 -11.78
C ARG A 2 6.80 -17.76 -11.48
N LEU A 3 8.08 -17.73 -11.11
CA LEU A 3 8.81 -16.54 -10.66
C LEU A 3 8.68 -15.35 -11.61
N SER A 4 8.65 -15.58 -12.93
CA SER A 4 8.54 -14.50 -13.91
C SER A 4 7.18 -13.75 -13.87
N ALA A 5 6.09 -14.44 -13.50
CA ALA A 5 4.80 -13.76 -13.33
C ALA A 5 4.76 -12.93 -12.03
N ILE A 6 5.34 -13.46 -10.96
CA ILE A 6 5.51 -12.75 -9.68
C ILE A 6 6.41 -11.52 -9.88
N GLN A 7 7.56 -11.70 -10.54
CA GLN A 7 8.49 -10.63 -10.87
C GLN A 7 7.82 -9.51 -11.67
N ARG A 8 6.98 -9.85 -12.65
CA ARG A 8 6.23 -8.87 -13.44
C ARG A 8 5.29 -8.02 -12.57
N ILE A 9 4.56 -8.66 -11.64
CA ILE A 9 3.64 -7.96 -10.76
C ILE A 9 4.40 -7.05 -9.79
N LEU A 10 5.48 -7.55 -9.18
CA LEU A 10 6.32 -6.77 -8.28
C LEU A 10 7.00 -5.60 -8.99
N GLY A 11 7.54 -5.82 -10.19
CA GLY A 11 8.14 -4.74 -10.99
C GLY A 11 7.14 -3.64 -11.32
N PHE A 12 5.92 -4.01 -11.73
CA PHE A 12 4.84 -3.06 -11.97
C PHE A 12 4.43 -2.32 -10.70
N LEU A 13 4.32 -3.01 -9.56
CA LEU A 13 4.00 -2.42 -8.27
C LEU A 13 5.04 -1.38 -7.87
N ILE A 14 6.33 -1.73 -7.95
CA ILE A 14 7.44 -0.83 -7.62
C ILE A 14 7.45 0.39 -8.55
N ALA A 15 7.28 0.19 -9.85
CA ALA A 15 7.21 1.31 -10.80
C ALA A 15 6.01 2.22 -10.51
N SER A 16 4.84 1.65 -10.20
CA SER A 16 3.64 2.44 -9.88
C SER A 16 3.73 3.16 -8.52
N SER A 17 4.51 2.63 -7.57
CA SER A 17 4.73 3.30 -6.29
C SER A 17 5.50 4.62 -6.42
N SER A 18 6.19 4.86 -7.54
CA SER A 18 6.82 6.16 -7.82
C SER A 18 5.78 7.30 -7.89
N LEU A 19 4.55 7.02 -8.35
CA LEU A 19 3.47 8.02 -8.34
C LEU A 19 3.06 8.42 -6.91
N MET A 20 3.27 7.56 -5.93
CA MET A 20 2.97 7.85 -4.52
C MET A 20 3.88 8.92 -3.94
N MET A 21 4.98 9.25 -4.61
CA MET A 21 5.87 10.34 -4.22
C MET A 21 5.35 11.72 -4.63
N ALA A 22 4.38 11.80 -5.55
CA ALA A 22 3.86 13.07 -6.04
C ALA A 22 3.08 13.88 -4.97
N PRO A 23 2.16 13.30 -4.17
CA PRO A 23 1.45 14.06 -3.13
C PRO A 23 2.39 14.66 -2.06
N PRO A 24 3.34 13.90 -1.44
CA PRO A 24 4.26 14.50 -0.48
C PRO A 24 5.21 15.51 -1.11
N ALA A 25 5.62 15.34 -2.39
CA ALA A 25 6.38 16.34 -3.11
C ALA A 25 5.60 17.65 -3.29
N LEU A 26 4.30 17.55 -3.59
CA LEU A 26 3.40 18.71 -3.68
C LEU A 26 3.28 19.42 -2.33
N VAL A 27 3.14 18.69 -1.23
CA VAL A 27 3.10 19.25 0.12
C VAL A 27 4.42 19.94 0.43
N SER A 28 5.55 19.31 0.16
CA SER A 28 6.88 19.93 0.32
C SER A 28 7.02 21.22 -0.46
N TRP A 29 6.50 21.27 -1.68
CA TRP A 29 6.51 22.47 -2.51
C TRP A 29 5.65 23.59 -1.90
N ILE A 30 4.44 23.28 -1.44
CA ILE A 30 3.52 24.26 -0.83
C ILE A 30 4.11 24.87 0.45
N TYR A 31 4.73 24.03 1.30
CA TYR A 31 5.30 24.48 2.58
C TYR A 31 6.76 24.94 2.48
N ASN A 32 7.38 24.80 1.29
CA ASN A 32 8.77 25.17 0.99
C ASN A 32 9.76 24.58 2.02
N ASP A 33 9.59 23.31 2.39
CA ASP A 33 10.35 22.63 3.44
C ASP A 33 11.67 22.00 2.94
N GLY A 34 11.99 22.16 1.65
CA GLY A 34 13.25 21.70 1.06
C GLY A 34 13.29 20.21 0.69
N THR A 35 12.29 19.40 1.04
CA THR A 35 12.30 17.95 0.77
C THR A 35 11.75 17.56 -0.60
N MET A 36 11.38 18.51 -1.45
CA MET A 36 10.84 18.24 -2.79
C MET A 36 11.80 17.43 -3.66
N SER A 37 13.10 17.76 -3.65
CA SER A 37 14.15 17.04 -4.39
C SER A 37 14.28 15.60 -3.93
N LEU A 38 14.14 15.34 -2.65
CA LEU A 38 14.16 14.01 -2.05
C LEU A 38 13.05 13.11 -2.62
N PHE A 39 11.82 13.64 -2.73
CA PHE A 39 10.70 12.88 -3.28
C PHE A 39 10.85 12.62 -4.78
N PHE A 40 11.36 13.57 -5.55
CA PHE A 40 11.65 13.36 -6.98
C PHE A 40 12.78 12.34 -7.20
N THR A 41 13.82 12.40 -6.39
CA THR A 41 14.91 11.42 -6.44
C THR A 41 14.39 10.02 -6.09
N SER A 42 13.60 9.91 -5.03
CA SER A 42 12.93 8.66 -4.66
C SER A 42 12.05 8.13 -5.78
N ALA A 43 11.22 8.98 -6.38
CA ALA A 43 10.36 8.61 -7.50
C ALA A 43 11.17 8.08 -8.69
N GLY A 44 12.27 8.76 -9.04
CA GLY A 44 13.16 8.35 -10.13
C GLY A 44 13.80 6.98 -9.88
N ILE A 45 14.31 6.75 -8.67
CA ILE A 45 14.90 5.46 -8.28
C ILE A 45 13.85 4.34 -8.33
N LEU A 46 12.66 4.57 -7.77
CA LEU A 46 11.58 3.57 -7.76
C LEU A 46 11.08 3.25 -9.15
N PHE A 47 10.91 4.27 -10.00
CA PHE A 47 10.50 4.07 -11.37
C PHE A 47 11.53 3.28 -12.18
N ALA A 48 12.81 3.66 -12.09
CA ALA A 48 13.89 2.97 -12.79
C ALA A 48 14.03 1.52 -12.33
N THR A 49 14.04 1.27 -11.02
CA THR A 49 14.13 -0.09 -10.44
C THR A 49 12.93 -0.94 -10.83
N GLY A 50 11.72 -0.38 -10.73
CA GLY A 50 10.50 -1.07 -11.14
C GLY A 50 10.51 -1.45 -12.62
N LEU A 51 10.96 -0.56 -13.51
CA LEU A 51 11.11 -0.84 -14.94
C LEU A 51 12.17 -1.91 -15.21
N LEU A 52 13.33 -1.85 -14.54
CA LEU A 52 14.38 -2.85 -14.70
C LEU A 52 13.89 -4.25 -14.32
N ILE A 53 13.04 -4.36 -13.31
CA ILE A 53 12.44 -5.64 -12.89
C ILE A 53 11.33 -6.06 -13.85
N PHE A 54 10.53 -5.11 -14.37
CA PHE A 54 9.34 -5.37 -15.19
C PHE A 54 9.67 -5.71 -16.64
N ILE A 55 10.58 -4.98 -17.29
CA ILE A 55 10.85 -5.08 -18.73
C ILE A 55 11.22 -6.49 -19.19
N PRO A 56 12.12 -7.24 -18.49
CA PRO A 56 12.50 -8.58 -18.91
C PRO A 56 11.35 -9.58 -18.98
N VAL A 57 10.30 -9.34 -18.19
CA VAL A 57 9.18 -10.29 -18.00
C VAL A 57 7.84 -9.74 -18.53
N ARG A 58 7.82 -8.60 -19.20
CA ARG A 58 6.59 -7.90 -19.65
C ARG A 58 5.68 -8.76 -20.54
N HIS A 59 6.25 -9.66 -21.32
CA HIS A 59 5.50 -10.52 -22.26
C HIS A 59 5.00 -11.82 -21.64
N VAL A 60 5.38 -12.13 -20.40
CA VAL A 60 4.97 -13.37 -19.73
C VAL A 60 3.51 -13.25 -19.33
N ARG A 61 2.64 -13.99 -20.02
CA ARG A 61 1.22 -14.17 -19.68
C ARG A 61 1.01 -15.61 -19.24
N ARG A 62 1.11 -15.89 -17.96
CA ARG A 62 0.85 -17.22 -17.40
C ARG A 62 -0.27 -17.13 -16.37
N GLU A 63 -1.14 -18.13 -16.35
CA GLU A 63 -2.16 -18.27 -15.31
C GLU A 63 -1.52 -18.49 -13.96
N LEU A 64 -2.00 -17.76 -12.95
CA LEU A 64 -1.55 -17.85 -11.56
C LEU A 64 -2.28 -18.99 -10.85
N ARG A 65 -1.56 -19.74 -10.03
CA ARG A 65 -2.12 -20.73 -9.11
C ARG A 65 -2.36 -20.07 -7.75
N LEU A 66 -3.18 -20.69 -6.90
CA LEU A 66 -3.46 -20.21 -5.54
C LEU A 66 -2.19 -19.93 -4.73
N HIS A 67 -1.20 -20.82 -4.78
CA HIS A 67 0.09 -20.63 -4.12
C HIS A 67 0.85 -19.39 -4.63
N ASP A 68 0.79 -19.13 -5.93
CA ASP A 68 1.43 -17.95 -6.52
C ASP A 68 0.76 -16.66 -5.99
N GLY A 69 -0.56 -16.71 -5.71
CA GLY A 69 -1.30 -15.59 -5.12
C GLY A 69 -0.80 -15.22 -3.72
N PHE A 70 -0.54 -16.19 -2.84
CA PHE A 70 0.03 -15.90 -1.52
C PHE A 70 1.43 -15.31 -1.60
N LEU A 71 2.28 -15.85 -2.48
CA LEU A 71 3.63 -15.32 -2.70
C LEU A 71 3.62 -13.89 -3.25
N ILE A 72 2.67 -13.59 -4.14
CA ILE A 72 2.48 -12.24 -4.66
C ILE A 72 2.11 -11.28 -3.53
N VAL A 73 1.13 -11.65 -2.70
CA VAL A 73 0.68 -10.81 -1.60
C VAL A 73 1.82 -10.52 -0.62
N VAL A 74 2.51 -11.54 -0.14
CA VAL A 74 3.65 -11.37 0.77
C VAL A 74 4.75 -10.56 0.09
N GLY A 75 5.09 -10.89 -1.16
CA GLY A 75 6.08 -10.17 -1.94
C GLY A 75 5.72 -8.70 -2.16
N CYS A 76 4.45 -8.37 -2.37
CA CYS A 76 3.97 -6.99 -2.48
C CYS A 76 4.15 -6.22 -1.17
N TRP A 77 3.79 -6.80 -0.03
CA TRP A 77 3.98 -6.16 1.28
C TRP A 77 5.45 -5.91 1.59
N VAL A 78 6.31 -6.91 1.36
CA VAL A 78 7.76 -6.78 1.54
C VAL A 78 8.33 -5.72 0.59
N ALA A 79 7.95 -5.76 -0.68
CA ALA A 79 8.42 -4.80 -1.67
C ALA A 79 7.99 -3.36 -1.30
N LEU A 80 6.72 -3.15 -0.90
CA LEU A 80 6.23 -1.84 -0.49
C LEU A 80 6.93 -1.33 0.76
N ALA A 81 7.25 -2.21 1.73
CA ALA A 81 8.02 -1.82 2.91
C ALA A 81 9.44 -1.36 2.55
N LEU A 82 10.11 -2.12 1.69
CA LEU A 82 11.48 -1.79 1.24
C LEU A 82 11.52 -0.49 0.43
N VAL A 83 10.61 -0.31 -0.53
CA VAL A 83 10.58 0.91 -1.34
C VAL A 83 10.04 2.12 -0.56
N GLY A 84 9.14 1.88 0.40
CA GLY A 84 8.60 2.90 1.29
C GLY A 84 9.64 3.46 2.27
N ALA A 85 10.73 2.73 2.54
CA ALA A 85 11.83 3.21 3.36
C ALA A 85 12.70 4.26 2.65
N LEU A 86 12.65 4.33 1.31
CA LEU A 86 13.58 5.15 0.53
C LEU A 86 13.54 6.66 0.87
N PRO A 87 12.37 7.32 1.00
CA PRO A 87 12.34 8.72 1.40
C PRO A 87 12.92 8.99 2.80
N PHE A 88 12.74 8.04 3.73
CA PHE A 88 13.34 8.15 5.06
C PHE A 88 14.85 8.01 5.04
N LEU A 89 15.39 7.16 4.16
CA LEU A 89 16.83 6.98 3.97
C LEU A 89 17.51 8.20 3.36
N LEU A 90 16.80 8.90 2.48
CA LEU A 90 17.32 10.09 1.80
C LEU A 90 17.15 11.36 2.64
N LEU A 91 16.49 11.26 3.79
CA LEU A 91 16.30 12.38 4.70
C LEU A 91 17.62 12.74 5.38
N GLU A 92 18.04 14.01 5.26
CA GLU A 92 19.30 14.50 5.82
C GLU A 92 19.21 14.75 7.33
N SER A 93 18.04 15.20 7.83
CA SER A 93 17.83 15.48 9.25
C SER A 93 16.38 15.14 9.66
N PRO A 94 16.20 14.21 10.63
CA PRO A 94 17.22 13.32 11.23
C PRO A 94 17.73 12.29 10.23
N GLN A 95 19.04 12.01 10.29
CA GLN A 95 19.61 10.94 9.47
C GLN A 95 19.24 9.59 10.08
N LEU A 96 18.49 8.78 9.32
CA LEU A 96 18.03 7.46 9.76
C LEU A 96 18.93 6.36 9.19
N SER A 97 19.19 5.34 10.00
CA SER A 97 19.82 4.11 9.50
C SER A 97 18.87 3.37 8.56
N TYR A 98 19.39 2.43 7.77
CA TYR A 98 18.54 1.58 6.91
C TYR A 98 17.48 0.82 7.70
N ILE A 99 17.83 0.31 8.87
CA ILE A 99 16.92 -0.44 9.74
C ILE A 99 15.83 0.48 10.27
N ASP A 100 16.19 1.69 10.68
CA ASP A 100 15.27 2.69 11.20
C ASP A 100 14.28 3.17 10.14
N ALA A 101 14.78 3.46 8.93
CA ALA A 101 13.94 3.82 7.79
C ALA A 101 12.97 2.70 7.39
N LEU A 102 13.43 1.46 7.44
CA LEU A 102 12.60 0.29 7.19
C LEU A 102 11.54 0.10 8.28
N PHE A 103 11.92 0.34 9.54
CA PHE A 103 10.98 0.30 10.67
C PHE A 103 9.86 1.33 10.51
N GLU A 104 10.20 2.59 10.18
CA GLU A 104 9.21 3.67 9.92
C GLU A 104 8.28 3.31 8.77
N SER A 105 8.82 2.75 7.68
CA SER A 105 8.02 2.31 6.53
C SER A 105 7.09 1.16 6.88
N LEU A 106 7.59 0.11 7.55
CA LEU A 106 6.79 -1.03 8.00
C LEU A 106 5.70 -0.60 8.97
N SER A 107 6.06 0.20 9.98
CA SER A 107 5.12 0.73 10.97
C SER A 107 3.99 1.54 10.32
N GLY A 108 4.33 2.36 9.31
CA GLY A 108 3.33 3.07 8.52
C GLY A 108 2.42 2.12 7.75
N LEU A 109 2.97 1.24 6.94
CA LEU A 109 2.21 0.32 6.09
C LEU A 109 1.35 -0.68 6.89
N THR A 110 1.83 -1.14 8.04
CA THR A 110 1.04 -2.03 8.92
C THR A 110 0.05 -1.28 9.80
N THR A 111 -0.03 0.05 9.67
CA THR A 111 -0.90 0.92 10.50
C THR A 111 -0.61 0.83 12.01
N THR A 112 0.58 0.38 12.38
CA THR A 112 1.01 0.25 13.77
C THR A 112 1.20 1.62 14.42
N GLY A 113 1.71 2.61 13.66
CA GLY A 113 1.92 3.97 14.16
C GLY A 113 3.10 4.13 15.12
N ALA A 114 3.86 3.07 15.38
CA ALA A 114 5.09 3.17 16.19
C ALA A 114 6.17 3.97 15.44
N THR A 115 7.00 4.68 16.19
CA THR A 115 8.08 5.48 15.64
C THR A 115 9.31 5.46 16.53
N ILE A 116 10.46 5.54 15.91
CA ILE A 116 11.75 5.73 16.58
C ILE A 116 12.18 7.21 16.57
N ILE A 117 11.48 8.04 15.79
CA ILE A 117 11.78 9.46 15.69
C ILE A 117 11.26 10.17 16.93
N THR A 118 12.16 10.69 17.76
CA THR A 118 11.84 11.30 19.05
C THR A 118 11.13 12.65 18.93
N ASN A 119 11.44 13.42 17.88
CA ASN A 119 10.83 14.73 17.64
C ASN A 119 10.11 14.75 16.28
N ILE A 120 8.91 14.19 16.25
CA ILE A 120 8.11 14.08 15.03
C ILE A 120 7.69 15.45 14.50
N GLU A 121 7.39 16.40 15.41
CA GLU A 121 6.89 17.73 15.05
C GLU A 121 7.94 18.57 14.31
N ALA A 122 9.23 18.29 14.53
CA ALA A 122 10.34 18.96 13.85
C ALA A 122 10.58 18.43 12.42
N LEU A 123 9.91 17.34 12.01
CA LEU A 123 10.05 16.80 10.66
C LEU A 123 9.49 17.77 9.61
N PRO A 124 10.10 17.79 8.41
CA PRO A 124 9.54 18.50 7.25
C PRO A 124 8.09 18.06 6.97
N ARG A 125 7.26 19.00 6.56
CA ARG A 125 5.82 18.75 6.29
C ARG A 125 5.59 17.70 5.22
N GLY A 126 6.44 17.64 4.19
CA GLY A 126 6.41 16.59 3.17
C GLY A 126 6.61 15.18 3.76
N ILE A 127 7.56 15.02 4.69
CA ILE A 127 7.84 13.75 5.37
C ILE A 127 6.69 13.38 6.34
N LEU A 128 6.15 14.34 7.08
CA LEU A 128 4.97 14.12 7.93
C LEU A 128 3.78 13.60 7.10
N PHE A 129 3.52 14.27 5.97
CA PHE A 129 2.47 13.85 5.05
C PHE A 129 2.74 12.44 4.49
N TYR A 130 3.99 12.15 4.11
CA TYR A 130 4.37 10.84 3.59
C TYR A 130 4.14 9.71 4.61
N ARG A 131 4.46 9.93 5.88
CA ARG A 131 4.15 8.99 6.97
C ARG A 131 2.65 8.68 7.06
N GLN A 132 1.81 9.72 7.05
CA GLN A 132 0.35 9.56 7.07
C GLN A 132 -0.17 8.85 5.82
N GLN A 133 0.40 9.16 4.67
CA GLN A 133 0.07 8.51 3.41
C GLN A 133 0.37 7.01 3.44
N LEU A 134 1.51 6.58 4.01
CA LEU A 134 1.84 5.17 4.19
C LEU A 134 0.80 4.45 5.07
N GLN A 135 0.41 5.06 6.19
CA GLN A 135 -0.63 4.49 7.08
C GLN A 135 -1.99 4.39 6.36
N TRP A 136 -2.35 5.43 5.63
CA TRP A 136 -3.61 5.44 4.88
C TRP A 136 -3.65 4.37 3.79
N LEU A 137 -2.57 4.22 3.03
CA LEU A 137 -2.41 3.18 2.01
C LEU A 137 -2.39 1.77 2.62
N GLY A 138 -1.70 1.62 3.75
CA GLY A 138 -1.63 0.36 4.48
C GLY A 138 -2.99 -0.10 4.99
N GLY A 139 -3.77 0.81 5.57
CA GLY A 139 -5.15 0.52 6.01
C GLY A 139 -6.04 0.04 4.86
N MET A 140 -5.96 0.68 3.70
CA MET A 140 -6.65 0.23 2.50
C MET A 140 -6.14 -1.13 2.00
N GLY A 141 -4.82 -1.35 2.05
CA GLY A 141 -4.19 -2.60 1.65
C GLY A 141 -4.70 -3.79 2.46
N ILE A 142 -4.84 -3.63 3.78
CA ILE A 142 -5.39 -4.65 4.68
C ILE A 142 -6.85 -4.98 4.34
N ILE A 143 -7.67 -3.98 4.05
CA ILE A 143 -9.08 -4.18 3.67
C ILE A 143 -9.18 -4.98 2.36
N VAL A 144 -8.38 -4.60 1.35
CA VAL A 144 -8.35 -5.31 0.06
C VAL A 144 -7.87 -6.75 0.25
N LEU A 145 -6.84 -6.95 1.08
CA LEU A 145 -6.31 -8.27 1.40
C LEU A 145 -7.36 -9.15 2.09
N ALA A 146 -8.06 -8.63 3.09
CA ALA A 146 -9.13 -9.35 3.79
C ALA A 146 -10.22 -9.79 2.81
N VAL A 147 -10.68 -8.90 1.94
CA VAL A 147 -11.71 -9.22 0.92
C VAL A 147 -11.21 -10.24 -0.09
N ALA A 148 -9.93 -10.23 -0.44
CA ALA A 148 -9.35 -11.20 -1.37
C ALA A 148 -9.16 -12.58 -0.73
N ILE A 149 -8.80 -12.64 0.56
CA ILE A 149 -8.50 -13.90 1.27
C ILE A 149 -9.76 -14.58 1.78
N LEU A 150 -10.77 -13.87 2.27
CA LEU A 150 -12.01 -14.44 2.82
C LEU A 150 -12.68 -15.48 1.91
N PRO A 151 -12.84 -15.25 0.61
CA PRO A 151 -13.39 -16.25 -0.30
C PRO A 151 -12.49 -17.48 -0.49
N ILE A 152 -11.17 -17.32 -0.40
CA ILE A 152 -10.18 -18.39 -0.56
C ILE A 152 -10.20 -19.33 0.66
N LEU A 153 -10.35 -18.76 1.85
CA LEU A 153 -10.43 -19.52 3.10
C LEU A 153 -11.76 -20.24 3.27
N ARG A 154 -12.75 -19.99 2.40
CA ARG A 154 -14.11 -20.55 2.51
C ARG A 154 -14.74 -20.33 3.90
N ILE A 155 -14.31 -19.32 4.63
CA ILE A 155 -14.84 -18.93 5.94
C ILE A 155 -16.08 -18.09 5.67
N GLY A 156 -17.23 -18.62 5.99
CA GLY A 156 -18.51 -17.92 5.93
C GLY A 156 -19.56 -18.58 5.05
N GLY A 157 -20.27 -19.57 5.59
CA GLY A 157 -21.60 -19.97 5.12
C GLY A 157 -21.76 -20.62 3.74
N MET A 158 -20.75 -20.57 2.87
CA MET A 158 -20.87 -21.08 1.49
C MET A 158 -20.86 -22.61 1.41
N GLN A 159 -20.39 -23.30 2.44
CA GLN A 159 -20.52 -24.77 2.53
C GLN A 159 -21.95 -25.20 2.88
N LEU A 160 -22.66 -24.43 3.72
CA LEU A 160 -24.08 -24.66 4.01
C LEU A 160 -24.93 -24.39 2.77
N TYR A 161 -24.64 -23.33 2.02
CA TYR A 161 -25.40 -22.98 0.82
C TYR A 161 -25.22 -23.99 -0.34
N ARG A 162 -24.04 -24.62 -0.44
CA ARG A 162 -23.81 -25.73 -1.41
C ARG A 162 -24.48 -27.04 -1.02
N ALA A 163 -24.70 -27.28 0.27
CA ALA A 163 -25.40 -28.47 0.74
C ALA A 163 -26.92 -28.40 0.50
N GLU A 164 -27.47 -27.20 0.41
CA GLU A 164 -28.92 -26.99 0.24
C GLU A 164 -29.37 -26.77 -1.22
N MET A 165 -28.45 -26.58 -2.17
CA MET A 165 -28.78 -26.45 -3.60
C MET A 165 -28.05 -27.48 -4.46
N PRO A 166 -28.66 -28.60 -4.80
CA PRO A 166 -28.13 -29.53 -5.80
C PRO A 166 -28.34 -28.98 -7.20
N GLY A 167 -27.30 -28.37 -7.79
CA GLY A 167 -27.29 -27.89 -9.17
C GLY A 167 -25.88 -27.52 -9.64
N PRO A 168 -25.57 -27.65 -10.96
CA PRO A 168 -24.28 -27.27 -11.49
C PRO A 168 -24.12 -25.74 -11.45
N ILE A 169 -23.62 -25.23 -10.34
CA ILE A 169 -23.26 -23.81 -10.21
C ILE A 169 -21.94 -23.63 -10.95
N LYS A 170 -22.00 -23.04 -12.13
CA LYS A 170 -20.85 -22.58 -12.88
C LYS A 170 -20.04 -21.61 -12.01
N ASP A 171 -18.75 -21.92 -11.81
CA ASP A 171 -17.77 -21.15 -11.05
C ASP A 171 -17.52 -19.69 -11.57
N ALA A 172 -18.42 -19.19 -12.41
CA ALA A 172 -18.20 -18.07 -13.29
C ALA A 172 -18.47 -16.67 -12.70
N LYS A 173 -18.68 -16.46 -11.39
CA LYS A 173 -19.02 -15.10 -10.90
C LYS A 173 -18.55 -14.70 -9.49
N LEU A 174 -17.42 -15.22 -9.01
CA LEU A 174 -16.84 -14.69 -7.77
C LEU A 174 -16.11 -13.36 -7.98
N THR A 175 -15.48 -13.16 -9.13
CA THR A 175 -14.69 -11.96 -9.45
C THR A 175 -15.47 -10.64 -9.41
N PRO A 176 -16.69 -10.53 -9.98
CA PRO A 176 -17.43 -9.27 -9.90
C PRO A 176 -17.89 -8.91 -8.48
N ARG A 177 -18.20 -9.90 -7.64
CA ARG A 177 -18.61 -9.67 -6.25
C ARG A 177 -17.45 -9.18 -5.39
N ILE A 178 -16.26 -9.77 -5.54
CA ILE A 178 -15.04 -9.36 -4.81
C ILE A 178 -14.69 -7.92 -5.15
N THR A 179 -14.70 -7.56 -6.43
CA THR A 179 -14.41 -6.20 -6.88
C THR A 179 -15.46 -5.19 -6.38
N GLY A 180 -16.73 -5.58 -6.40
CA GLY A 180 -17.83 -4.73 -5.88
C GLY A 180 -17.71 -4.51 -4.38
N THR A 181 -17.42 -5.55 -3.60
CA THR A 181 -17.22 -5.46 -2.16
C THR A 181 -15.99 -4.62 -1.82
N ALA A 182 -14.87 -4.81 -2.53
CA ALA A 182 -13.67 -4.01 -2.34
C ALA A 182 -13.92 -2.52 -2.61
N LYS A 183 -14.65 -2.18 -3.69
CA LYS A 183 -15.03 -0.80 -4.00
C LYS A 183 -15.91 -0.18 -2.90
N ALA A 184 -16.90 -0.93 -2.41
CA ALA A 184 -17.79 -0.45 -1.35
C ALA A 184 -17.01 -0.19 -0.05
N LEU A 185 -16.16 -1.10 0.36
CA LEU A 185 -15.31 -0.94 1.54
C LEU A 185 -14.34 0.24 1.38
N TRP A 186 -13.81 0.43 0.18
CA TRP A 186 -12.96 1.56 -0.15
C TRP A 186 -13.69 2.90 0.02
N MET A 187 -14.92 3.00 -0.48
CA MET A 187 -15.76 4.20 -0.32
C MET A 187 -16.09 4.47 1.15
N ILE A 188 -16.39 3.41 1.92
CA ILE A 188 -16.66 3.51 3.36
C ILE A 188 -15.41 4.00 4.09
N TYR A 189 -14.23 3.43 3.81
CA TYR A 189 -12.96 3.83 4.41
C TYR A 189 -12.66 5.32 4.18
N VAL A 190 -12.73 5.77 2.92
CA VAL A 190 -12.54 7.19 2.56
C VAL A 190 -13.61 8.09 3.22
N GLY A 191 -14.85 7.62 3.31
CA GLY A 191 -15.94 8.35 3.95
C GLY A 191 -15.74 8.53 5.46
N ILE A 192 -15.29 7.49 6.16
CA ILE A 192 -15.00 7.53 7.60
C ILE A 192 -13.78 8.42 7.87
N ASP A 193 -12.72 8.29 7.10
CA ASP A 193 -11.52 9.11 7.22
C ASP A 193 -11.84 10.60 7.05
N ARG A 194 -12.62 10.96 6.04
CA ARG A 194 -13.08 12.33 5.81
C ARG A 194 -13.94 12.89 6.95
N LYS A 195 -14.75 12.03 7.60
CA LYS A 195 -15.57 12.40 8.76
C LYS A 195 -14.73 12.60 10.00
N SER A 196 -13.77 11.71 10.28
CA SER A 196 -12.88 11.81 11.45
C SER A 196 -11.99 13.05 11.37
N THR A 197 -11.48 13.40 10.18
CA THR A 197 -10.69 14.62 9.97
C THR A 197 -11.51 15.87 10.29
N ARG A 198 -12.79 15.92 9.92
CA ARG A 198 -13.68 17.05 10.25
C ARG A 198 -13.99 17.15 11.75
N LEU A 199 -14.15 16.02 12.44
CA LEU A 199 -14.41 15.99 13.89
C LEU A 199 -13.17 16.46 14.67
N ASN A 200 -11.97 16.04 14.30
CA ASN A 200 -10.74 16.49 14.94
C ASN A 200 -10.46 17.99 14.72
N SER A 201 -10.77 18.54 13.54
CA SER A 201 -10.61 19.96 13.30
C SER A 201 -11.61 20.82 14.11
N SER A 202 -12.78 20.31 14.45
CA SER A 202 -13.74 21.01 15.30
C SER A 202 -13.35 21.03 16.79
N HIS A 203 -12.56 20.07 17.25
CA HIS A 203 -12.04 20.04 18.63
C HIS A 203 -10.84 20.98 18.84
N LEU A 204 -10.07 21.31 17.79
CA LEU A 204 -8.97 22.25 17.85
C LEU A 204 -9.41 23.74 17.91
N VAL A 205 -10.69 24.02 17.69
CA VAL A 205 -11.24 25.40 17.72
C VAL A 205 -11.81 25.77 19.11
N ILE A 206 -11.82 24.83 20.08
CA ILE A 206 -12.44 25.03 21.41
C ILE A 206 -11.41 25.07 22.55
N SER A 207 -10.11 25.20 22.24
CA SER A 207 -9.07 25.36 23.26
C SER A 207 -8.34 26.67 23.11
#